data_635f8afd1df535fd4634fc692d600447
#
_entry.id   635f8afd1df535fd4634fc692d600447
#
_cell.length_a   1.000
_cell.length_b   1.000
_cell.length_c   1.000
_cell.angle_alpha   90.00
_cell.angle_beta   90.00
_cell.angle_gamma   90.00
#
_symmetry.space_group_name_H-M   'P 1'
#
loop_
_entity.id
_entity.type
_entity.pdbx_description
1 polymer ?
#
loop_
_entity_poly.entity_id
_entity_poly.type
_entity_poly.pdbx_seq_one_letter_code
_entity_poly.pdbx_strand_id
1 'polypeptide(L)'
;MTPHDTSPSTPTPAGAHPHLHRGLKLLGTLFITLSAISPASSVFIIAPGVIGQAGSGAFTAFLVAGVVGILMAFVYAELGSAYPLSGGEYAIVARTFGRLPGFVVLGLFMVTQLLIIAVIALGVGTYLAVIFPGLHAPTVAAVTTVVATVLAVFDIKLNAWVTGVFLAIEMLALVVVSALGFLNPERSLADLVLHPVAAGQDGTVVAASA
;
A
#
# COMPACT_ATOMS: atom_id res chain seq x y z
N MET A 1 70.83 6.93 15.29
CA MET A 1 70.11 8.20 15.47
C MET A 1 69.33 8.44 14.19
N THR A 2 68.10 7.91 14.11
CA THR A 2 67.23 7.98 12.96
C THR A 2 66.31 9.18 13.10
N PRO A 3 66.13 10.04 12.08
CA PRO A 3 65.23 11.18 12.16
C PRO A 3 63.77 10.72 12.21
N HIS A 4 63.06 11.27 13.15
CA HIS A 4 61.61 11.13 13.32
C HIS A 4 60.91 11.92 12.17
N ASP A 5 60.27 11.21 11.26
CA ASP A 5 59.45 11.81 10.21
C ASP A 5 58.10 12.23 10.82
N THR A 6 57.97 13.51 11.10
CA THR A 6 56.72 14.14 11.54
C THR A 6 55.97 14.69 10.32
N SER A 7 55.37 13.79 9.55
CA SER A 7 54.39 14.23 8.54
C SER A 7 53.12 14.74 9.23
N PRO A 8 52.66 15.97 8.96
CA PRO A 8 51.42 16.45 9.54
C PRO A 8 50.24 15.67 8.92
N SER A 9 49.48 15.00 9.80
CA SER A 9 48.25 14.35 9.44
C SER A 9 47.27 15.40 8.92
N THR A 10 46.99 15.33 7.63
CA THR A 10 45.95 16.13 6.97
C THR A 10 44.61 15.88 7.68
N PRO A 11 43.90 16.88 8.18
CA PRO A 11 42.59 16.67 8.79
C PRO A 11 41.65 16.15 7.72
N THR A 12 41.07 14.98 7.94
CA THR A 12 39.97 14.46 7.14
C THR A 12 38.82 15.48 7.24
N PRO A 13 38.25 16.00 6.12
CA PRO A 13 37.16 16.94 6.19
C PRO A 13 35.96 16.21 6.83
N ALA A 14 35.64 16.60 8.06
CA ALA A 14 34.41 16.25 8.73
C ALA A 14 33.27 16.89 7.93
N GLY A 15 32.51 16.08 7.16
CA GLY A 15 31.35 16.59 6.44
C GLY A 15 31.07 15.97 5.06
N ALA A 16 31.64 14.81 4.76
CA ALA A 16 31.11 14.03 3.64
C ALA A 16 29.76 13.41 4.05
N HIS A 17 28.70 14.23 4.04
CA HIS A 17 27.35 13.67 3.99
C HIS A 17 27.26 12.83 2.73
N PRO A 18 26.91 11.52 2.81
CA PRO A 18 26.73 10.71 1.63
C PRO A 18 25.63 11.39 0.80
N HIS A 19 26.01 12.01 -0.30
CA HIS A 19 25.06 12.54 -1.28
C HIS A 19 24.24 11.35 -1.77
N LEU A 20 23.00 11.26 -1.34
CA LEU A 20 22.04 10.30 -1.86
C LEU A 20 21.93 10.55 -3.35
N HIS A 21 22.46 9.63 -4.15
CA HIS A 21 22.33 9.68 -5.59
C HIS A 21 20.84 9.62 -5.94
N ARG A 22 20.29 10.68 -6.55
CA ARG A 22 18.96 10.68 -7.15
C ARG A 22 18.96 9.75 -8.37
N GLY A 23 18.99 8.43 -8.12
CA GLY A 23 19.05 7.42 -9.17
C GLY A 23 17.68 7.03 -9.74
N LEU A 24 16.59 7.37 -9.06
CA LEU A 24 15.25 6.99 -9.48
C LEU A 24 14.61 8.14 -10.26
N LYS A 25 14.29 7.89 -11.53
CA LYS A 25 13.45 8.76 -12.35
C LYS A 25 12.00 8.67 -11.86
N LEU A 26 11.16 9.66 -12.18
CA LEU A 26 9.74 9.74 -11.79
C LEU A 26 9.00 8.41 -11.99
N LEU A 27 9.18 7.75 -13.14
CA LEU A 27 8.57 6.46 -13.43
C LEU A 27 9.02 5.36 -12.46
N GLY A 28 10.30 5.29 -12.12
CA GLY A 28 10.80 4.30 -11.16
C GLY A 28 10.19 4.49 -9.76
N THR A 29 10.05 5.73 -9.33
CA THR A 29 9.40 6.06 -8.05
C THR A 29 7.91 5.67 -8.08
N LEU A 30 7.20 5.96 -9.18
CA LEU A 30 5.80 5.56 -9.36
C LEU A 30 5.64 4.04 -9.30
N PHE A 31 6.48 3.28 -10.00
CA PHE A 31 6.41 1.81 -9.99
C PHE A 31 6.65 1.24 -8.59
N ILE A 32 7.64 1.74 -7.86
CA ILE A 32 7.91 1.29 -6.48
C ILE A 32 6.72 1.61 -5.57
N THR A 33 6.16 2.82 -5.69
CA THR A 33 5.00 3.24 -4.86
C THR A 33 3.76 2.41 -5.18
N LEU A 34 3.44 2.19 -6.45
CA LEU A 34 2.30 1.36 -6.87
C LEU A 34 2.47 -0.08 -6.41
N SER A 35 3.68 -0.62 -6.51
CA SER A 35 3.97 -1.97 -6.02
C SER A 35 3.79 -2.10 -4.50
N ALA A 36 4.15 -1.07 -3.73
CA ALA A 36 3.99 -1.07 -2.27
C ALA A 36 2.52 -0.95 -1.83
N ILE A 37 1.70 -0.21 -2.59
CA ILE A 37 0.27 0.01 -2.27
C ILE A 37 -0.57 -1.21 -2.65
N SER A 38 -0.18 -1.97 -3.70
CA SER A 38 -0.95 -3.08 -4.27
C SER A 38 -2.43 -2.73 -4.51
N PRO A 39 -2.75 -1.94 -5.57
CA PRO A 39 -4.11 -1.47 -5.83
C PRO A 39 -5.14 -2.59 -5.98
N ALA A 40 -4.76 -3.75 -6.53
CA ALA A 40 -5.66 -4.89 -6.66
C ALA A 40 -6.06 -5.45 -5.29
N SER A 41 -5.16 -5.48 -4.31
CA SER A 41 -5.52 -5.89 -2.94
C SER A 41 -6.61 -5.01 -2.36
N SER A 42 -6.56 -3.71 -2.60
CA SER A 42 -7.60 -2.78 -2.16
C SER A 42 -8.93 -3.05 -2.88
N VAL A 43 -8.91 -3.27 -4.19
CA VAL A 43 -10.13 -3.49 -4.99
C VAL A 43 -10.73 -4.88 -4.73
N PHE A 44 -9.93 -5.93 -4.67
CA PHE A 44 -10.45 -7.30 -4.57
C PHE A 44 -10.61 -7.81 -3.14
N ILE A 45 -9.87 -7.30 -2.17
CA ILE A 45 -9.96 -7.75 -0.78
C ILE A 45 -10.79 -6.80 0.09
N ILE A 46 -10.59 -5.48 -0.05
CA ILE A 46 -11.22 -4.47 0.81
C ILE A 46 -12.57 -4.02 0.25
N ALA A 47 -12.65 -3.71 -1.04
CA ALA A 47 -13.87 -3.16 -1.64
C ALA A 47 -15.09 -4.07 -1.52
N PRO A 48 -15.01 -5.42 -1.67
CA PRO A 48 -16.16 -6.29 -1.47
C PRO A 48 -16.78 -6.16 -0.08
N GLY A 49 -15.97 -5.99 0.97
CA GLY A 49 -16.45 -5.77 2.32
C GLY A 49 -17.21 -4.44 2.48
N VAL A 50 -16.74 -3.39 1.82
CA VAL A 50 -17.41 -2.09 1.81
C VAL A 50 -18.72 -2.16 1.03
N ILE A 51 -18.72 -2.79 -0.15
CA ILE A 51 -19.91 -2.97 -0.98
C ILE A 51 -20.95 -3.81 -0.25
N GLY A 52 -20.55 -4.88 0.42
CA GLY A 52 -21.44 -5.73 1.22
C GLY A 52 -22.12 -5.00 2.39
N GLN A 53 -21.47 -4.00 2.96
CA GLN A 53 -22.02 -3.22 4.08
C GLN A 53 -22.79 -1.99 3.62
N ALA A 54 -22.30 -1.27 2.62
CA ALA A 54 -22.84 0.02 2.18
C ALA A 54 -23.72 -0.09 0.90
N GLY A 55 -23.74 -1.26 0.26
CA GLY A 55 -24.47 -1.42 -1.00
C GLY A 55 -23.98 -0.45 -2.07
N SER A 56 -24.91 0.21 -2.76
CA SER A 56 -24.55 1.24 -3.76
C SER A 56 -24.00 2.52 -3.14
N GLY A 57 -24.20 2.76 -1.83
CA GLY A 57 -23.57 3.84 -1.07
C GLY A 57 -22.04 3.72 -1.02
N ALA A 58 -21.48 2.55 -1.30
CA ALA A 58 -20.05 2.33 -1.45
C ALA A 58 -19.42 3.27 -2.50
N PHE A 59 -20.14 3.56 -3.60
CA PHE A 59 -19.65 4.50 -4.61
C PHE A 59 -19.40 5.88 -4.03
N THR A 60 -20.35 6.42 -3.29
CA THR A 60 -20.21 7.74 -2.62
C THR A 60 -19.11 7.70 -1.56
N ALA A 61 -19.01 6.63 -0.78
CA ALA A 61 -17.96 6.45 0.21
C ALA A 61 -16.57 6.45 -0.44
N PHE A 62 -16.36 5.73 -1.55
CA PHE A 62 -15.11 5.73 -2.28
C PHE A 62 -14.78 7.08 -2.91
N LEU A 63 -15.81 7.81 -3.40
CA LEU A 63 -15.61 9.15 -3.96
C LEU A 63 -15.12 10.13 -2.88
N VAL A 64 -15.76 10.14 -1.72
CA VAL A 64 -15.34 10.97 -0.57
C VAL A 64 -13.94 10.55 -0.10
N ALA A 65 -13.69 9.26 0.05
CA ALA A 65 -12.36 8.75 0.42
C ALA A 65 -11.29 9.15 -0.60
N GLY A 66 -11.62 9.16 -1.90
CA GLY A 66 -10.72 9.63 -2.96
C GLY A 66 -10.36 11.11 -2.81
N VAL A 67 -11.33 11.98 -2.51
CA VAL A 67 -11.08 13.41 -2.25
C VAL A 67 -10.16 13.57 -1.03
N VAL A 68 -10.46 12.87 0.07
CA VAL A 68 -9.60 12.90 1.27
C VAL A 68 -8.20 12.39 0.94
N GLY A 69 -8.08 11.32 0.14
CA GLY A 69 -6.79 10.78 -0.30
C GLY A 69 -5.96 11.78 -1.10
N ILE A 70 -6.60 12.55 -2.00
CA ILE A 70 -5.93 13.62 -2.76
C ILE A 70 -5.42 14.71 -1.83
N LEU A 71 -6.24 15.16 -0.87
CA LEU A 71 -5.82 16.16 0.11
C LEU A 71 -4.63 15.67 0.96
N MET A 72 -4.67 14.41 1.40
CA MET A 72 -3.57 13.78 2.13
C MET A 72 -2.30 13.68 1.27
N ALA A 73 -2.44 13.40 -0.04
CA ALA A 73 -1.28 13.34 -0.94
C ALA A 73 -0.56 14.69 -1.03
N PHE A 74 -1.29 15.81 -1.05
CA PHE A 74 -0.68 17.15 -1.01
C PHE A 74 0.07 17.39 0.30
N VAL A 75 -0.53 17.02 1.44
CA VAL A 75 0.12 17.14 2.76
C VAL A 75 1.41 16.33 2.82
N TYR A 76 1.39 15.08 2.35
CA TYR A 76 2.59 14.23 2.32
C TYR A 76 3.64 14.73 1.33
N ALA A 77 3.24 15.29 0.20
CA ALA A 77 4.17 15.89 -0.76
C ALA A 77 4.90 17.10 -0.14
N GLU A 78 4.19 17.94 0.58
CA GLU A 78 4.77 19.08 1.28
C GLU A 78 5.69 18.63 2.42
N LEU A 79 5.23 17.72 3.28
CA LEU A 79 6.05 17.16 4.36
C LEU A 79 7.31 16.48 3.85
N GLY A 80 7.20 15.68 2.77
CA GLY A 80 8.34 15.00 2.15
C GLY A 80 9.35 15.96 1.53
N SER A 81 8.90 17.10 1.04
CA SER A 81 9.79 18.18 0.53
C SER A 81 10.46 18.97 1.65
N ALA A 82 9.73 19.24 2.74
CA ALA A 82 10.23 19.97 3.89
C ALA A 82 11.18 19.14 4.77
N TYR A 83 10.94 17.83 4.86
CA TYR A 83 11.72 16.89 5.67
C TYR A 83 12.25 15.75 4.81
N PRO A 84 13.31 15.93 4.02
CA PRO A 84 13.91 14.89 3.19
C PRO A 84 14.68 13.88 4.05
N LEU A 85 13.98 13.18 4.95
CA LEU A 85 14.55 12.22 5.89
C LEU A 85 14.27 10.77 5.42
N SER A 86 15.25 9.92 5.53
CA SER A 86 15.03 8.48 5.42
C SER A 86 14.39 7.97 6.71
N GLY A 87 13.14 7.53 6.66
CA GLY A 87 12.44 7.03 7.85
C GLY A 87 10.94 7.32 7.82
N GLY A 88 10.47 8.08 6.81
CA GLY A 88 9.03 8.34 6.63
C GLY A 88 8.38 9.05 7.81
N GLU A 89 7.17 8.65 8.12
CA GLU A 89 6.29 9.34 9.09
C GLU A 89 6.89 9.44 10.50
N TYR A 90 7.49 8.33 11.00
CA TYR A 90 8.04 8.34 12.36
C TYR A 90 9.21 9.32 12.51
N ALA A 91 10.02 9.49 11.48
CA ALA A 91 11.16 10.40 11.53
C ALA A 91 10.69 11.88 11.52
N ILE A 92 9.64 12.19 10.76
CA ILE A 92 9.00 13.50 10.74
C ILE A 92 8.40 13.80 12.11
N VAL A 93 7.63 12.89 12.68
CA VAL A 93 7.01 13.03 13.99
C VAL A 93 8.07 13.15 15.10
N ALA A 94 9.11 12.32 15.05
CA ALA A 94 10.20 12.38 16.04
C ALA A 94 10.94 13.71 16.01
N ARG A 95 11.08 14.32 14.84
CA ARG A 95 11.75 15.61 14.68
C ARG A 95 10.87 16.77 15.10
N THR A 96 9.55 16.69 14.88
CA THR A 96 8.60 17.78 15.15
C THR A 96 8.11 17.77 16.60
N PHE A 97 7.74 16.59 17.10
CA PHE A 97 7.10 16.41 18.42
C PHE A 97 8.00 15.73 19.45
N GLY A 98 9.19 15.28 19.06
CA GLY A 98 10.14 14.65 19.95
C GLY A 98 10.21 13.14 19.84
N ARG A 99 11.17 12.54 20.55
CA ARG A 99 11.51 11.11 20.43
C ARG A 99 10.39 10.16 20.85
N LEU A 100 9.66 10.52 21.91
CA LEU A 100 8.63 9.62 22.46
C LEU A 100 7.43 9.48 21.51
N PRO A 101 6.81 10.55 20.98
CA PRO A 101 5.79 10.44 19.93
C PRO A 101 6.28 9.71 18.67
N GLY A 102 7.52 9.98 18.23
CA GLY A 102 8.11 9.27 17.10
C GLY A 102 8.22 7.76 17.32
N PHE A 103 8.62 7.33 18.52
CA PHE A 103 8.66 5.91 18.87
C PHE A 103 7.28 5.26 18.89
N VAL A 104 6.26 5.96 19.37
CA VAL A 104 4.86 5.47 19.34
C VAL A 104 4.40 5.28 17.91
N VAL A 105 4.66 6.25 17.01
CA VAL A 105 4.31 6.15 15.58
C VAL A 105 5.05 4.97 14.93
N LEU A 106 6.32 4.75 15.24
CA LEU A 106 7.06 3.59 14.75
C LEU A 106 6.41 2.27 15.19
N GLY A 107 6.03 2.16 16.47
CA GLY A 107 5.34 0.99 17.00
C GLY A 107 4.00 0.74 16.30
N LEU A 108 3.19 1.78 16.14
CA LEU A 108 1.92 1.71 15.43
C LEU A 108 2.12 1.28 13.97
N PHE A 109 3.11 1.85 13.28
CA PHE A 109 3.45 1.47 11.91
C PHE A 109 3.81 -0.02 11.81
N MET A 110 4.67 -0.52 12.69
CA MET A 110 5.05 -1.94 12.71
C MET A 110 3.83 -2.87 12.90
N VAL A 111 2.97 -2.57 13.87
CA VAL A 111 1.75 -3.35 14.11
C VAL A 111 0.81 -3.30 12.92
N THR A 112 0.61 -2.13 12.34
CA THR A 112 -0.25 -1.94 11.16
C THR A 112 0.23 -2.77 9.98
N GLN A 113 1.54 -2.77 9.70
CA GLN A 113 2.11 -3.56 8.60
C GLN A 113 1.92 -5.06 8.80
N LEU A 114 2.08 -5.57 10.03
CA LEU A 114 1.81 -6.98 10.32
C LEU A 114 0.34 -7.35 10.09
N LEU A 115 -0.59 -6.49 10.51
CA LEU A 115 -2.02 -6.70 10.28
C LEU A 115 -2.39 -6.66 8.81
N ILE A 116 -1.82 -5.73 8.02
CA ILE A 116 -2.05 -5.64 6.58
C ILE A 116 -1.58 -6.92 5.88
N ILE A 117 -0.38 -7.42 6.19
CA ILE A 117 0.13 -8.66 5.63
C ILE A 117 -0.82 -9.83 5.93
N ALA A 118 -1.32 -9.92 7.17
CA ALA A 118 -2.27 -10.97 7.55
C ALA A 118 -3.59 -10.89 6.76
N VAL A 119 -4.15 -9.69 6.59
CA VAL A 119 -5.39 -9.47 5.82
C VAL A 119 -5.20 -9.85 4.35
N ILE A 120 -4.09 -9.43 3.73
CA ILE A 120 -3.80 -9.77 2.33
C ILE A 120 -3.62 -11.28 2.17
N ALA A 121 -2.88 -11.92 3.07
CA ALA A 121 -2.65 -13.36 3.02
C ALA A 121 -3.97 -14.16 3.17
N LEU A 122 -4.86 -13.74 4.08
CA LEU A 122 -6.21 -14.32 4.22
C LEU A 122 -7.04 -14.12 2.96
N GLY A 123 -6.95 -12.95 2.31
CA GLY A 123 -7.59 -12.67 1.03
C GLY A 123 -7.16 -13.67 -0.04
N VAL A 124 -5.86 -13.93 -0.20
CA VAL A 124 -5.35 -14.96 -1.11
C VAL A 124 -5.95 -16.33 -0.79
N GLY A 125 -5.98 -16.71 0.49
CA GLY A 125 -6.58 -17.97 0.94
C GLY A 125 -8.06 -18.08 0.58
N THR A 126 -8.81 -17.00 0.74
CA THR A 126 -10.24 -16.95 0.41
C THR A 126 -10.49 -17.11 -1.08
N TYR A 127 -9.73 -16.41 -1.93
CA TYR A 127 -9.87 -16.53 -3.39
C TYR A 127 -9.45 -17.90 -3.91
N LEU A 128 -8.37 -18.48 -3.39
CA LEU A 128 -7.96 -19.84 -3.77
C LEU A 128 -9.01 -20.88 -3.35
N ALA A 129 -9.65 -20.74 -2.20
CA ALA A 129 -10.70 -21.63 -1.77
C ALA A 129 -11.94 -21.63 -2.69
N VAL A 130 -12.21 -20.50 -3.37
CA VAL A 130 -13.27 -20.43 -4.40
C VAL A 130 -12.92 -21.27 -5.63
N ILE A 131 -11.65 -21.25 -6.06
CA ILE A 131 -11.18 -21.97 -7.24
C ILE A 131 -11.02 -23.47 -6.92
N PHE A 132 -10.52 -23.79 -5.74
CA PHE A 132 -10.25 -25.15 -5.25
C PHE A 132 -11.05 -25.42 -3.97
N PRO A 133 -12.30 -25.90 -4.10
CA PRO A 133 -13.13 -26.25 -2.95
C PRO A 133 -12.46 -27.34 -2.11
N GLY A 134 -12.24 -27.06 -0.84
CA GLY A 134 -11.55 -27.96 0.10
C GLY A 134 -10.23 -27.43 0.64
N LEU A 135 -9.70 -26.33 0.08
CA LEU A 135 -8.57 -25.62 0.67
C LEU A 135 -9.02 -24.82 1.89
N HIS A 136 -8.32 -25.01 3.01
CA HIS A 136 -8.58 -24.24 4.23
C HIS A 136 -7.88 -22.86 4.12
N ALA A 137 -8.67 -21.79 3.98
CA ALA A 137 -8.16 -20.45 3.72
C ALA A 137 -7.06 -19.98 4.71
N PRO A 138 -7.15 -20.20 6.04
CA PRO A 138 -6.08 -19.85 6.96
C PRO A 138 -4.77 -20.62 6.72
N THR A 139 -4.86 -21.87 6.32
CA THR A 139 -3.65 -22.69 5.99
C THR A 139 -2.97 -22.13 4.75
N VAL A 140 -3.73 -21.79 3.71
CA VAL A 140 -3.21 -21.16 2.49
C VAL A 140 -2.56 -19.83 2.82
N ALA A 141 -3.20 -19.00 3.66
CA ALA A 141 -2.66 -17.74 4.11
C ALA A 141 -1.29 -17.91 4.82
N ALA A 142 -1.20 -18.88 5.73
CA ALA A 142 0.04 -19.16 6.44
C ALA A 142 1.17 -19.59 5.47
N VAL A 143 0.86 -20.51 4.55
CA VAL A 143 1.82 -20.97 3.53
C VAL A 143 2.26 -19.82 2.64
N THR A 144 1.32 -19.00 2.16
CA THR A 144 1.62 -17.81 1.34
C THR A 144 2.55 -16.85 2.06
N THR A 145 2.30 -16.59 3.35
CA THR A 145 3.15 -15.71 4.16
C THR A 145 4.55 -16.27 4.30
N VAL A 146 4.69 -17.58 4.57
CA VAL A 146 6.00 -18.24 4.67
C VAL A 146 6.75 -18.16 3.34
N VAL A 147 6.08 -18.50 2.22
CA VAL A 147 6.69 -18.43 0.89
C VAL A 147 7.13 -17.01 0.55
N ALA A 148 6.28 -16.01 0.78
CA ALA A 148 6.63 -14.60 0.56
C ALA A 148 7.82 -14.17 1.42
N THR A 149 7.88 -14.59 2.69
CA THR A 149 9.00 -14.28 3.60
C THR A 149 10.29 -14.92 3.10
N VAL A 150 10.24 -16.17 2.69
CA VAL A 150 11.41 -16.87 2.11
C VAL A 150 11.89 -16.15 0.85
N LEU A 151 10.96 -15.80 -0.06
CA LEU A 151 11.31 -15.04 -1.27
C LEU A 151 11.92 -13.67 -0.96
N ALA A 152 11.45 -13.00 0.09
CA ALA A 152 11.99 -11.71 0.51
C ALA A 152 13.45 -11.76 1.00
N VAL A 153 13.92 -12.92 1.45
CA VAL A 153 15.30 -13.13 1.88
C VAL A 153 16.27 -13.31 0.70
N PHE A 154 15.76 -13.69 -0.47
CA PHE A 154 16.57 -13.84 -1.67
C PHE A 154 17.00 -12.50 -2.28
N ASP A 155 17.82 -12.57 -3.34
CA ASP A 155 18.41 -11.40 -3.99
C ASP A 155 17.38 -10.33 -4.34
N ILE A 156 17.71 -9.08 -4.05
CA ILE A 156 16.89 -7.89 -4.31
C ILE A 156 16.48 -7.74 -5.79
N LYS A 157 17.32 -8.24 -6.72
CA LYS A 157 17.01 -8.25 -8.15
C LYS A 157 15.88 -9.21 -8.50
N LEU A 158 15.88 -10.40 -7.90
CA LEU A 158 14.81 -11.39 -8.07
C LEU A 158 13.50 -10.83 -7.52
N ASN A 159 13.54 -10.25 -6.32
CA ASN A 159 12.38 -9.60 -5.71
C ASN A 159 11.81 -8.49 -6.59
N ALA A 160 12.65 -7.62 -7.12
CA ALA A 160 12.22 -6.52 -7.99
C ALA A 160 11.57 -7.04 -9.29
N TRP A 161 12.11 -8.11 -9.88
CA TRP A 161 11.55 -8.72 -11.08
C TRP A 161 10.19 -9.38 -10.82
N VAL A 162 10.11 -10.21 -9.76
CA VAL A 162 8.87 -10.87 -9.33
C VAL A 162 7.79 -9.83 -9.05
N THR A 163 8.10 -8.81 -8.26
CA THR A 163 7.18 -7.72 -7.92
C THR A 163 6.73 -6.95 -9.16
N GLY A 164 7.63 -6.70 -10.11
CA GLY A 164 7.32 -6.03 -11.37
C GLY A 164 6.33 -6.83 -12.24
N VAL A 165 6.51 -8.14 -12.35
CA VAL A 165 5.60 -9.03 -13.08
C VAL A 165 4.22 -9.06 -12.42
N PHE A 166 4.16 -9.23 -11.09
CA PHE A 166 2.89 -9.21 -10.38
C PHE A 166 2.18 -7.86 -10.52
N LEU A 167 2.90 -6.75 -10.43
CA LEU A 167 2.33 -5.41 -10.65
C LEU A 167 1.76 -5.26 -12.07
N ALA A 168 2.42 -5.78 -13.09
CA ALA A 168 1.90 -5.73 -14.46
C ALA A 168 0.60 -6.53 -14.61
N ILE A 169 0.53 -7.73 -14.03
CA ILE A 169 -0.69 -8.57 -14.00
C ILE A 169 -1.81 -7.86 -13.24
N GLU A 170 -1.50 -7.28 -12.10
CA GLU A 170 -2.42 -6.52 -11.27
C GLU A 170 -3.02 -5.33 -12.01
N MET A 171 -2.20 -4.52 -12.67
CA MET A 171 -2.66 -3.40 -13.48
C MET A 171 -3.54 -3.84 -14.64
N LEU A 172 -3.16 -4.92 -15.32
CA LEU A 172 -3.96 -5.50 -16.39
C LEU A 172 -5.34 -5.96 -15.88
N ALA A 173 -5.38 -6.67 -14.75
CA ALA A 173 -6.63 -7.12 -14.13
C ALA A 173 -7.55 -5.94 -13.78
N LEU A 174 -7.01 -4.88 -13.19
CA LEU A 174 -7.76 -3.67 -12.85
C LEU A 174 -8.31 -2.96 -14.10
N VAL A 175 -7.53 -2.87 -15.16
CA VAL A 175 -7.98 -2.30 -16.44
C VAL A 175 -9.11 -3.12 -17.04
N VAL A 176 -8.98 -4.45 -17.04
CA VAL A 176 -10.01 -5.36 -17.56
C VAL A 176 -11.31 -5.24 -16.76
N VAL A 177 -11.23 -5.29 -15.43
CA VAL A 177 -12.43 -5.16 -14.56
C VAL A 177 -13.08 -3.79 -14.74
N SER A 178 -12.29 -2.72 -14.80
CA SER A 178 -12.81 -1.37 -15.04
C SER A 178 -13.48 -1.25 -16.39
N ALA A 179 -12.85 -1.76 -17.44
CA ALA A 179 -13.42 -1.76 -18.80
C ALA A 179 -14.74 -2.54 -18.85
N LEU A 180 -14.81 -3.73 -18.25
CA LEU A 180 -16.03 -4.53 -18.19
C LEU A 180 -17.14 -3.79 -17.43
N GLY A 181 -16.82 -3.13 -16.33
CA GLY A 181 -17.77 -2.33 -15.55
C GLY A 181 -18.33 -1.13 -16.34
N PHE A 182 -17.48 -0.45 -17.13
CA PHE A 182 -17.92 0.65 -17.98
C PHE A 182 -18.73 0.20 -19.21
N LEU A 183 -18.41 -0.95 -19.78
CA LEU A 183 -19.09 -1.49 -20.96
C LEU A 183 -20.45 -2.12 -20.63
N ASN A 184 -20.63 -2.59 -19.40
CA ASN A 184 -21.87 -3.23 -18.94
C ASN A 184 -22.43 -2.57 -17.68
N PRO A 185 -22.84 -1.30 -17.72
CA PRO A 185 -23.41 -0.63 -16.57
C PRO A 185 -24.82 -1.17 -16.29
N GLU A 186 -25.02 -1.84 -15.17
CA GLU A 186 -26.38 -2.27 -14.74
C GLU A 186 -27.21 -1.10 -14.19
N ARG A 187 -26.55 -0.04 -13.71
CA ARG A 187 -27.21 1.17 -13.16
C ARG A 187 -26.51 2.43 -13.64
N SER A 188 -27.29 3.51 -13.81
CA SER A 188 -26.71 4.81 -14.16
C SER A 188 -25.93 5.40 -12.98
N LEU A 189 -24.89 6.21 -13.27
CA LEU A 189 -24.13 6.92 -12.24
C LEU A 189 -25.03 7.84 -11.39
N ALA A 190 -26.06 8.41 -11.99
CA ALA A 190 -27.03 9.24 -11.29
C ALA A 190 -27.84 8.42 -10.27
N ASP A 191 -28.27 7.21 -10.62
CA ASP A 191 -29.00 6.32 -9.72
C ASP A 191 -28.16 5.84 -8.55
N LEU A 192 -26.85 5.66 -8.76
CA LEU A 192 -25.93 5.26 -7.67
C LEU A 192 -25.80 6.35 -6.59
N VAL A 193 -25.88 7.62 -6.99
CA VAL A 193 -25.75 8.76 -6.08
C VAL A 193 -27.09 9.17 -5.47
N LEU A 194 -28.17 9.23 -6.30
CA LEU A 194 -29.45 9.75 -5.90
C LEU A 194 -30.35 8.71 -5.20
N HIS A 195 -30.17 7.44 -5.55
CA HIS A 195 -30.95 6.34 -5.00
C HIS A 195 -30.04 5.23 -4.47
N PRO A 196 -29.32 5.49 -3.35
CA PRO A 196 -28.46 4.48 -2.76
C PRO A 196 -29.29 3.30 -2.27
N VAL A 197 -28.83 2.09 -2.57
CA VAL A 197 -29.48 0.83 -2.17
C VAL A 197 -28.49 0.09 -1.27
N ALA A 198 -28.91 -0.23 -0.06
CA ALA A 198 -28.12 -1.07 0.84
C ALA A 198 -28.44 -2.55 0.58
N ALA A 199 -27.43 -3.41 0.66
CA ALA A 199 -27.63 -4.85 0.70
C ALA A 199 -28.18 -5.20 2.10
N GLY A 200 -29.39 -5.76 2.17
CA GLY A 200 -29.91 -6.33 3.40
C GLY A 200 -29.09 -7.57 3.82
N GLN A 201 -29.07 -7.89 5.10
CA GLN A 201 -28.40 -9.09 5.62
C GLN A 201 -28.88 -10.39 4.97
N ASP A 202 -30.06 -10.37 4.39
CA ASP A 202 -30.71 -11.51 3.72
C ASP A 202 -30.54 -11.50 2.19
N GLY A 203 -29.61 -10.68 1.65
CA GLY A 203 -29.40 -10.53 0.22
C GLY A 203 -30.54 -9.77 -0.49
N THR A 204 -31.51 -9.23 0.24
CA THR A 204 -32.57 -8.39 -0.32
C THR A 204 -32.06 -6.96 -0.51
N VAL A 205 -32.42 -6.37 -1.64
CA VAL A 205 -32.07 -4.98 -1.96
C VAL A 205 -33.05 -4.09 -1.17
N VAL A 206 -32.56 -3.38 -0.17
CA VAL A 206 -33.34 -2.43 0.62
C VAL A 206 -32.96 -1.02 0.19
N ALA A 207 -33.98 -0.20 -0.20
CA ALA A 207 -33.74 1.21 -0.42
C ALA A 207 -33.23 1.85 0.87
N ALA A 208 -32.05 2.48 0.83
CA ALA A 208 -31.53 3.23 1.96
C ALA A 208 -32.44 4.44 2.16
N SER A 209 -33.39 4.33 3.10
CA SER A 209 -34.17 5.48 3.55
C SER A 209 -33.23 6.45 4.25
N ALA A 210 -33.21 7.69 3.77
CA ALA A 210 -32.53 8.82 4.40
C ALA A 210 -33.02 9.06 5.82
#